data_fe5d40d2239b5e04ebdec7f903cc37b4
#
_entry.id   fe5d40d2239b5e04ebdec7f903cc37b4
#
_cell.length_a   1.000
_cell.length_b   1.000
_cell.length_c   1.000
_cell.angle_alpha   90.00
_cell.angle_beta   90.00
_cell.angle_gamma   90.00
#
_symmetry.space_group_name_H-M   'P 1'
#
loop_
_entity.id
_entity.type
_entity.pdbx_description
1 polymer ?
#
loop_
_entity_poly.entity_id
_entity_poly.type
_entity_poly.pdbx_seq_one_letter_code
_entity_poly.pdbx_strand_id
1 'polypeptide(L)'
;MIAVIRRYGILPLFRSSIPGWSIEDKTAPGCWFDTEGVLGPWDWKIEAVQQGDIAYGRFIGGKAAFATVDWYRHLMNWRRSLPIYRMAVGGRYKAVTKSDRLNKSMGPVILDTINKNGEIKAEGIHSLFPTVKKNTYDGVVRYLQMGTWVVVGDIERVYRGPNLTYSGWQRTSLTSPDQLFGAERPEASAPAWARMFEAQTGSGGESIDCSPEESRQRIISHIQVMTPEAATDKLIKII
;
A
#
# COMPACT_ATOMS: atom_id res chain seq x y z
N MET A 1 -16.04 -1.43 5.40
CA MET A 1 -14.58 -1.66 5.33
C MET A 1 -13.78 -0.43 5.69
N ILE A 2 -13.99 0.74 5.10
CA ILE A 2 -13.22 1.98 5.33
C ILE A 2 -13.18 2.35 6.82
N ALA A 3 -14.32 2.38 7.52
CA ALA A 3 -14.36 2.65 8.96
C ALA A 3 -13.51 1.67 9.79
N VAL A 4 -13.46 0.40 9.38
CA VAL A 4 -12.60 -0.61 10.04
C VAL A 4 -11.13 -0.31 9.79
N ILE A 5 -10.73 0.04 8.57
CA ILE A 5 -9.36 0.44 8.25
C ILE A 5 -8.95 1.65 9.08
N ARG A 6 -9.78 2.70 9.12
CA ARG A 6 -9.51 3.91 9.91
C ARG A 6 -9.37 3.62 11.40
N ARG A 7 -10.22 2.73 11.94
CA ARG A 7 -10.14 2.31 13.34
C ARG A 7 -8.84 1.56 13.66
N TYR A 8 -8.40 0.67 12.76
CA TYR A 8 -7.19 -0.15 12.96
C TYR A 8 -5.89 0.57 12.55
N GLY A 9 -5.98 1.64 11.80
CA GLY A 9 -4.84 2.39 11.29
C GLY A 9 -3.99 1.61 10.28
N ILE A 10 -3.57 0.38 10.61
CA ILE A 10 -2.88 -0.57 9.72
C ILE A 10 -3.60 -1.90 9.77
N LEU A 11 -4.00 -2.43 8.60
CA LEU A 11 -4.78 -3.67 8.55
C LEU A 11 -4.49 -4.46 7.26
N PRO A 12 -3.96 -5.69 7.37
CA PRO A 12 -3.84 -6.60 6.22
C PRO A 12 -5.18 -6.89 5.55
N LEU A 13 -5.17 -7.09 4.23
CA LEU A 13 -6.36 -7.52 3.51
C LEU A 13 -6.66 -9.00 3.81
N PHE A 14 -5.64 -9.84 3.75
CA PHE A 14 -5.74 -11.29 3.96
C PHE A 14 -5.19 -11.72 5.32
N ARG A 15 -5.65 -12.85 5.80
CA ARG A 15 -5.16 -13.48 7.03
C ARG A 15 -3.64 -13.59 7.07
N SER A 16 -3.09 -13.31 8.23
CA SER A 16 -1.66 -13.38 8.50
C SER A 16 -1.36 -14.38 9.62
N SER A 17 -0.12 -14.36 10.11
CA SER A 17 0.27 -15.11 11.32
C SER A 17 -0.32 -14.53 12.61
N ILE A 18 -1.03 -13.40 12.51
CA ILE A 18 -1.67 -12.71 13.64
C ILE A 18 -3.18 -12.85 13.46
N PRO A 19 -3.84 -13.71 14.23
CA PRO A 19 -5.29 -13.91 14.16
C PRO A 19 -6.05 -12.64 14.50
N GLY A 20 -7.20 -12.41 13.86
CA GLY A 20 -8.06 -11.25 14.11
C GLY A 20 -7.54 -9.91 13.55
N TRP A 21 -6.35 -9.90 12.94
CA TRP A 21 -5.74 -8.68 12.38
C TRP A 21 -5.71 -8.72 10.84
N SER A 22 -6.89 -8.82 10.23
CA SER A 22 -7.08 -8.65 8.78
C SER A 22 -8.53 -8.31 8.44
N ILE A 23 -8.77 -7.79 7.26
CA ILE A 23 -10.13 -7.63 6.72
C ILE A 23 -10.82 -8.99 6.60
N GLU A 24 -10.08 -10.01 6.15
CA GLU A 24 -10.62 -11.37 5.99
C GLU A 24 -11.08 -11.96 7.32
N ASP A 25 -10.38 -11.73 8.44
CA ASP A 25 -10.81 -12.17 9.78
C ASP A 25 -12.10 -11.50 10.26
N LYS A 26 -12.43 -10.33 9.71
CA LYS A 26 -13.61 -9.52 10.07
C LYS A 26 -14.76 -9.67 9.08
N THR A 27 -14.57 -10.49 8.06
CA THR A 27 -15.56 -10.75 7.02
C THR A 27 -16.28 -12.06 7.32
N ALA A 28 -17.62 -12.04 7.26
CA ALA A 28 -18.40 -13.24 7.42
C ALA A 28 -18.07 -14.28 6.33
N PRO A 29 -18.10 -15.57 6.65
CA PRO A 29 -17.90 -16.63 5.66
C PRO A 29 -18.82 -16.44 4.45
N GLY A 30 -18.27 -16.60 3.24
CA GLY A 30 -19.02 -16.47 1.98
C GLY A 30 -19.22 -15.03 1.49
N CYS A 31 -18.92 -13.99 2.29
CA CYS A 31 -19.14 -12.58 1.95
C CYS A 31 -17.90 -11.87 1.38
N TRP A 32 -16.90 -12.63 0.90
CA TRP A 32 -15.66 -12.03 0.38
C TRP A 32 -15.81 -11.37 -0.99
N PHE A 33 -16.58 -12.00 -1.86
CA PHE A 33 -16.95 -11.48 -3.17
C PHE A 33 -18.38 -10.94 -3.18
N ASP A 34 -18.78 -10.31 -4.28
CA ASP A 34 -20.16 -9.93 -4.52
C ASP A 34 -21.10 -11.15 -4.38
N THR A 35 -22.13 -10.98 -3.56
CA THR A 35 -23.16 -11.99 -3.35
C THR A 35 -24.52 -11.29 -3.44
N GLU A 36 -25.35 -11.68 -4.39
CA GLU A 36 -26.71 -11.16 -4.60
C GLU A 36 -26.77 -9.61 -4.76
N GLY A 37 -25.75 -9.02 -5.42
CA GLY A 37 -25.67 -7.57 -5.63
C GLY A 37 -25.13 -6.78 -4.43
N VAL A 38 -24.73 -7.45 -3.36
CA VAL A 38 -24.02 -6.83 -2.22
C VAL A 38 -22.53 -7.02 -2.41
N LEU A 39 -21.80 -5.92 -2.61
CA LEU A 39 -20.35 -5.94 -2.79
C LEU A 39 -19.64 -6.50 -1.57
N GLY A 40 -18.61 -7.32 -1.81
CA GLY A 40 -17.73 -7.85 -0.77
C GLY A 40 -16.43 -7.03 -0.61
N PRO A 41 -15.58 -7.40 0.36
CA PRO A 41 -14.28 -6.74 0.60
C PRO A 41 -13.37 -6.69 -0.62
N TRP A 42 -13.49 -7.65 -1.54
CA TRP A 42 -12.74 -7.65 -2.79
C TRP A 42 -13.02 -6.41 -3.65
N ASP A 43 -14.25 -5.92 -3.66
CA ASP A 43 -14.64 -4.72 -4.40
C ASP A 43 -14.52 -3.45 -3.55
N TRP A 44 -14.83 -3.50 -2.26
CA TRP A 44 -14.68 -2.35 -1.36
C TRP A 44 -13.25 -1.82 -1.24
N LYS A 45 -12.23 -2.64 -1.55
CA LYS A 45 -10.85 -2.16 -1.58
C LYS A 45 -10.64 -1.08 -2.63
N ILE A 46 -11.39 -1.11 -3.74
CA ILE A 46 -11.35 -0.08 -4.78
C ILE A 46 -11.75 1.27 -4.16
N GLU A 47 -12.91 1.29 -3.52
CA GLU A 47 -13.43 2.49 -2.86
C GLU A 47 -12.46 2.99 -1.77
N ALA A 48 -11.85 2.07 -1.00
CA ALA A 48 -10.89 2.44 0.03
C ALA A 48 -9.64 3.13 -0.55
N VAL A 49 -9.13 2.65 -1.69
CA VAL A 49 -7.98 3.28 -2.38
C VAL A 49 -8.39 4.63 -2.96
N GLN A 50 -9.58 4.72 -3.55
CA GLN A 50 -10.08 5.95 -4.18
C GLN A 50 -10.42 7.07 -3.19
N GLN A 51 -10.48 6.79 -1.86
CA GLN A 51 -10.59 7.85 -0.84
C GLN A 51 -9.39 8.81 -0.88
N GLY A 52 -8.20 8.32 -1.21
CA GLY A 52 -6.98 9.12 -1.27
C GLY A 52 -6.28 9.37 0.07
N ASP A 53 -6.88 8.96 1.18
CA ASP A 53 -6.31 9.05 2.54
C ASP A 53 -5.90 7.68 3.12
N ILE A 54 -5.97 6.63 2.30
CA ILE A 54 -5.62 5.25 2.67
C ILE A 54 -4.58 4.71 1.68
N ALA A 55 -3.41 4.39 2.19
CA ALA A 55 -2.40 3.65 1.44
C ALA A 55 -2.85 2.19 1.28
N TYR A 56 -2.66 1.65 0.09
CA TYR A 56 -2.83 0.23 -0.20
C TYR A 56 -1.61 -0.33 -0.94
N GLY A 57 -1.13 -1.48 -0.53
CA GLY A 57 0.02 -2.12 -1.15
C GLY A 57 0.50 -3.34 -0.39
N ARG A 58 1.60 -3.96 -0.85
CA ARG A 58 2.18 -5.17 -0.26
C ARG A 58 3.24 -4.83 0.80
N PHE A 59 2.90 -4.03 1.78
CA PHE A 59 3.87 -3.53 2.76
C PHE A 59 3.85 -4.24 4.13
N ILE A 60 2.92 -5.15 4.41
CA ILE A 60 2.92 -5.94 5.65
C ILE A 60 3.32 -7.38 5.35
N GLY A 61 4.55 -7.76 5.70
CA GLY A 61 5.09 -9.10 5.38
C GLY A 61 5.04 -9.46 3.89
N GLY A 62 5.07 -8.46 3.00
CA GLY A 62 4.94 -8.63 1.55
C GLY A 62 3.53 -8.99 1.07
N LYS A 63 2.52 -8.92 1.95
CA LYS A 63 1.10 -9.13 1.65
C LYS A 63 0.38 -7.80 1.54
N ALA A 64 -0.75 -7.82 0.81
CA ALA A 64 -1.63 -6.67 0.64
C ALA A 64 -2.18 -6.18 1.99
N ALA A 65 -2.08 -4.89 2.24
CA ALA A 65 -2.54 -4.24 3.47
C ALA A 65 -2.97 -2.81 3.18
N PHE A 66 -3.77 -2.27 4.09
CA PHE A 66 -4.17 -0.88 4.15
C PHE A 66 -3.44 -0.19 5.30
N ALA A 67 -3.17 1.11 5.13
CA ALA A 67 -2.76 1.98 6.22
C ALA A 67 -3.36 3.37 6.01
N THR A 68 -3.83 4.01 7.09
CA THR A 68 -4.14 5.43 7.06
C THR A 68 -2.86 6.24 6.88
N VAL A 69 -2.97 7.47 6.39
CA VAL A 69 -1.80 8.33 6.09
C VAL A 69 -0.84 8.41 7.27
N ASP A 70 -1.36 8.65 8.49
CA ASP A 70 -0.53 8.83 9.68
C ASP A 70 0.29 7.57 10.00
N TRP A 71 -0.34 6.42 10.01
CA TRP A 71 0.35 5.14 10.25
C TRP A 71 1.27 4.74 9.10
N TYR A 72 0.90 5.10 7.87
CA TYR A 72 1.79 4.86 6.72
C TYR A 72 3.04 5.74 6.78
N ARG A 73 2.95 7.00 7.27
CA ARG A 73 4.10 7.87 7.51
C ARG A 73 5.05 7.27 8.55
N HIS A 74 4.55 6.71 9.65
CA HIS A 74 5.39 5.97 10.60
C HIS A 74 6.08 4.78 9.94
N LEU A 75 5.38 4.04 9.07
CA LEU A 75 5.96 2.94 8.32
C LEU A 75 7.04 3.43 7.34
N MET A 76 6.83 4.56 6.67
CA MET A 76 7.81 5.21 5.80
C MET A 76 9.06 5.61 6.59
N ASN A 77 8.91 6.28 7.73
CA ASN A 77 10.02 6.71 8.58
C ASN A 77 10.88 5.51 8.99
N TRP A 78 10.25 4.44 9.47
CA TRP A 78 10.94 3.19 9.81
C TRP A 78 11.60 2.51 8.61
N ARG A 79 10.82 2.17 7.58
CA ARG A 79 11.30 1.34 6.46
C ARG A 79 12.36 2.03 5.61
N ARG A 80 12.23 3.31 5.36
CA ARG A 80 13.21 4.09 4.58
C ARG A 80 14.53 4.30 5.33
N SER A 81 14.59 4.12 6.64
CA SER A 81 15.83 4.12 7.42
C SER A 81 16.65 2.85 7.20
N LEU A 82 16.01 1.72 6.87
CA LEU A 82 16.66 0.43 6.74
C LEU A 82 17.48 0.34 5.44
N PRO A 83 18.78 0.01 5.52
CA PRO A 83 19.64 -0.07 4.33
C PRO A 83 19.12 -1.01 3.25
N ILE A 84 18.46 -2.12 3.64
CA ILE A 84 17.90 -3.11 2.71
C ILE A 84 16.84 -2.50 1.76
N TYR A 85 16.08 -1.50 2.19
CA TYR A 85 15.06 -0.85 1.36
C TYR A 85 15.59 0.35 0.57
N ARG A 86 16.84 0.71 0.72
CA ARG A 86 17.45 1.87 0.04
C ARG A 86 18.18 1.53 -1.25
N MET A 87 18.21 0.28 -1.68
CA MET A 87 18.93 -0.15 -2.89
C MET A 87 18.43 0.55 -4.17
N ALA A 88 17.14 0.78 -4.26
CA ALA A 88 16.51 1.44 -5.41
C ALA A 88 16.71 2.96 -5.46
N VAL A 89 17.18 3.57 -4.36
CA VAL A 89 17.38 5.03 -4.24
C VAL A 89 18.83 5.41 -3.98
N GLY A 90 19.77 4.56 -4.39
CA GLY A 90 21.22 4.85 -4.28
C GLY A 90 21.83 4.56 -2.91
N GLY A 91 21.13 3.84 -2.02
CA GLY A 91 21.67 3.44 -0.72
C GLY A 91 22.89 2.51 -0.83
N ARG A 92 23.84 2.65 0.13
CA ARG A 92 25.11 1.87 0.19
C ARG A 92 24.88 0.44 0.71
N TYR A 93 23.90 -0.27 0.20
CA TYR A 93 23.68 -1.67 0.54
C TYR A 93 24.36 -2.58 -0.47
N LYS A 94 25.15 -3.55 0.00
CA LYS A 94 25.81 -4.53 -0.88
C LYS A 94 24.77 -5.54 -1.36
N ALA A 95 24.49 -5.52 -2.66
CA ALA A 95 23.61 -6.50 -3.28
C ALA A 95 24.25 -7.90 -3.25
N VAL A 96 23.74 -8.79 -2.41
CA VAL A 96 24.27 -10.15 -2.21
C VAL A 96 23.48 -11.14 -3.06
N THR A 97 22.18 -11.07 -3.03
CA THR A 97 21.27 -12.00 -3.73
C THR A 97 20.97 -11.55 -5.17
N LYS A 98 20.42 -12.47 -5.97
CA LYS A 98 19.88 -12.13 -7.29
C LYS A 98 18.78 -11.09 -7.19
N SER A 99 17.89 -11.20 -6.19
CA SER A 99 16.83 -10.22 -5.94
C SER A 99 17.38 -8.85 -5.62
N ASP A 100 18.42 -8.73 -4.82
CA ASP A 100 19.04 -7.44 -4.50
C ASP A 100 19.59 -6.75 -5.75
N ARG A 101 20.24 -7.52 -6.65
CA ARG A 101 20.73 -6.99 -7.93
C ARG A 101 19.60 -6.46 -8.80
N LEU A 102 18.47 -7.19 -8.86
CA LEU A 102 17.29 -6.76 -9.60
C LEU A 102 16.66 -5.50 -8.97
N ASN A 103 16.52 -5.46 -7.66
CA ASN A 103 16.01 -4.29 -6.95
C ASN A 103 16.85 -3.04 -7.22
N LYS A 104 18.20 -3.22 -7.22
CA LYS A 104 19.14 -2.13 -7.49
C LYS A 104 19.14 -1.66 -8.95
N SER A 105 18.89 -2.55 -9.91
CA SER A 105 18.90 -2.20 -11.35
C SER A 105 17.56 -1.74 -11.87
N MET A 106 16.46 -2.40 -11.49
CA MET A 106 15.11 -2.12 -12.01
C MET A 106 14.34 -1.13 -11.15
N GLY A 107 14.56 -1.12 -9.84
CA GLY A 107 13.87 -0.24 -8.91
C GLY A 107 13.98 1.25 -9.28
N PRO A 108 15.17 1.78 -9.55
CA PRO A 108 15.33 3.18 -9.98
C PRO A 108 14.56 3.53 -11.24
N VAL A 109 14.50 2.62 -12.23
CA VAL A 109 13.77 2.84 -13.49
C VAL A 109 12.27 2.99 -13.23
N ILE A 110 11.70 2.11 -12.39
CA ILE A 110 10.28 2.19 -12.00
C ILE A 110 10.00 3.49 -11.27
N LEU A 111 10.83 3.86 -10.29
CA LEU A 111 10.66 5.09 -9.51
C LEU A 111 10.79 6.34 -10.38
N ASP A 112 11.79 6.40 -11.28
CA ASP A 112 11.95 7.53 -12.20
C ASP A 112 10.74 7.68 -13.12
N THR A 113 10.20 6.56 -13.62
CA THR A 113 8.99 6.57 -14.44
C THR A 113 7.77 7.09 -13.68
N ILE A 114 7.59 6.65 -12.43
CA ILE A 114 6.50 7.16 -11.56
C ILE A 114 6.69 8.64 -11.28
N ASN A 115 7.90 9.08 -10.93
CA ASN A 115 8.19 10.48 -10.64
C ASN A 115 7.94 11.41 -11.83
N LYS A 116 8.22 10.94 -13.06
CA LYS A 116 8.00 11.72 -14.28
C LYS A 116 6.53 11.77 -14.70
N ASN A 117 5.80 10.68 -14.54
CA ASN A 117 4.45 10.55 -15.10
C ASN A 117 3.33 10.67 -14.04
N GLY A 118 3.69 10.78 -12.74
CA GLY A 118 2.75 10.75 -11.63
C GLY A 118 2.35 9.34 -11.21
N GLU A 119 2.15 8.47 -12.18
CA GLU A 119 1.79 7.06 -11.95
C GLU A 119 2.26 6.14 -13.08
N ILE A 120 2.21 4.84 -12.86
CA ILE A 120 2.38 3.82 -13.89
C ILE A 120 1.33 2.72 -13.69
N LYS A 121 0.63 2.33 -14.76
CA LYS A 121 -0.23 1.13 -14.72
C LYS A 121 0.64 -0.11 -14.53
N ALA A 122 0.21 -1.06 -13.71
CA ALA A 122 0.99 -2.27 -13.41
C ALA A 122 1.37 -3.06 -14.68
N GLU A 123 0.52 -3.04 -15.70
CA GLU A 123 0.80 -3.62 -17.02
C GLU A 123 1.84 -2.81 -17.82
N GLY A 124 1.95 -1.51 -17.61
CA GLY A 124 2.97 -0.64 -18.24
C GLY A 124 4.40 -0.95 -17.78
N ILE A 125 4.56 -1.59 -16.59
CA ILE A 125 5.87 -2.05 -16.13
C ILE A 125 6.47 -3.09 -17.06
N HIS A 126 5.64 -3.93 -17.69
CA HIS A 126 6.10 -4.88 -18.70
C HIS A 126 6.77 -4.17 -19.89
N SER A 127 6.24 -3.03 -20.29
CA SER A 127 6.81 -2.23 -21.39
C SER A 127 8.18 -1.64 -21.07
N LEU A 128 8.47 -1.39 -19.78
CA LEU A 128 9.81 -0.97 -19.33
C LEU A 128 10.82 -2.13 -19.40
N PHE A 129 10.37 -3.37 -19.27
CA PHE A 129 11.22 -4.56 -19.19
C PHE A 129 10.66 -5.72 -20.04
N PRO A 130 10.57 -5.55 -21.37
CA PRO A 130 9.85 -6.50 -22.26
C PRO A 130 10.46 -7.90 -22.29
N THR A 131 11.75 -8.04 -21.97
CA THR A 131 12.45 -9.34 -21.93
C THR A 131 12.43 -10.01 -20.55
N VAL A 132 11.88 -9.32 -19.52
CA VAL A 132 11.88 -9.80 -18.15
C VAL A 132 10.55 -10.48 -17.83
N LYS A 133 10.62 -11.66 -17.20
CA LYS A 133 9.42 -12.40 -16.78
C LYS A 133 8.61 -11.62 -15.75
N LYS A 134 7.28 -11.72 -15.82
CA LYS A 134 6.34 -11.01 -14.93
C LYS A 134 6.68 -11.18 -13.44
N ASN A 135 6.90 -12.40 -12.98
CA ASN A 135 7.23 -12.68 -11.58
C ASN A 135 8.52 -11.99 -11.08
N THR A 136 9.43 -11.67 -11.98
CA THR A 136 10.70 -10.98 -11.65
C THR A 136 10.42 -9.52 -11.32
N TYR A 137 9.73 -8.79 -12.21
CA TYR A 137 9.42 -7.38 -11.92
C TYR A 137 8.33 -7.22 -10.85
N ASP A 138 7.41 -8.16 -10.70
CA ASP A 138 6.49 -8.20 -9.55
C ASP A 138 7.23 -8.31 -8.21
N GLY A 139 8.38 -9.02 -8.20
CA GLY A 139 9.27 -9.07 -7.06
C GLY A 139 9.89 -7.71 -6.72
N VAL A 140 10.33 -6.97 -7.74
CA VAL A 140 10.87 -5.60 -7.56
C VAL A 140 9.79 -4.63 -7.10
N VAL A 141 8.60 -4.68 -7.70
CA VAL A 141 7.45 -3.86 -7.25
C VAL A 141 7.11 -4.14 -5.78
N ARG A 142 7.05 -5.41 -5.39
CA ARG A 142 6.82 -5.78 -3.99
C ARG A 142 7.91 -5.23 -3.07
N TYR A 143 9.19 -5.30 -3.48
CA TYR A 143 10.28 -4.69 -2.73
C TYR A 143 10.09 -3.18 -2.56
N LEU A 144 9.71 -2.46 -3.62
CA LEU A 144 9.45 -1.02 -3.56
C LEU A 144 8.26 -0.70 -2.64
N GLN A 145 7.20 -1.50 -2.66
CA GLN A 145 6.06 -1.34 -1.76
C GLN A 145 6.44 -1.65 -0.30
N MET A 146 7.23 -2.69 -0.06
CA MET A 146 7.74 -3.00 1.29
C MET A 146 8.65 -1.90 1.82
N GLY A 147 9.46 -1.28 0.97
CA GLY A 147 10.28 -0.12 1.31
C GLY A 147 9.50 1.20 1.37
N THR A 148 8.19 1.16 1.13
CA THR A 148 7.31 2.35 1.11
C THR A 148 7.68 3.40 0.07
N TRP A 149 8.39 3.00 -1.00
CA TRP A 149 8.71 3.89 -2.12
C TRP A 149 7.58 4.01 -3.13
N VAL A 150 6.73 2.99 -3.19
CA VAL A 150 5.61 2.87 -4.13
C VAL A 150 4.38 2.38 -3.39
N VAL A 151 3.23 2.90 -3.76
CA VAL A 151 1.90 2.54 -3.25
C VAL A 151 0.95 2.36 -4.44
N VAL A 152 -0.16 1.66 -4.26
CA VAL A 152 -1.22 1.60 -5.27
C VAL A 152 -1.92 2.96 -5.32
N GLY A 153 -1.93 3.58 -6.50
CA GLY A 153 -2.55 4.88 -6.74
C GLY A 153 -4.05 4.75 -7.04
N ASP A 154 -4.40 3.78 -7.87
CA ASP A 154 -5.81 3.50 -8.21
C ASP A 154 -6.04 2.03 -8.52
N ILE A 155 -7.30 1.61 -8.46
CA ILE A 155 -7.77 0.29 -8.87
C ILE A 155 -9.00 0.45 -9.75
N GLU A 156 -8.86 0.08 -11.03
CA GLU A 156 -9.93 0.13 -12.03
C GLU A 156 -10.61 -1.23 -12.17
N ARG A 157 -11.95 -1.25 -12.26
CA ARG A 157 -12.70 -2.45 -12.66
C ARG A 157 -12.52 -2.72 -14.16
N VAL A 158 -12.36 -3.98 -14.54
CA VAL A 158 -12.23 -4.40 -15.94
C VAL A 158 -13.58 -4.92 -16.44
N TYR A 159 -14.17 -4.20 -17.37
CA TYR A 159 -15.40 -4.59 -18.05
C TYR A 159 -15.07 -5.24 -19.39
N ARG A 160 -15.79 -6.29 -19.75
CA ARG A 160 -15.56 -7.07 -20.98
C ARG A 160 -16.86 -7.39 -21.71
N GLY A 161 -16.72 -7.71 -23.00
CA GLY A 161 -17.84 -8.11 -23.87
C GLY A 161 -18.72 -6.93 -24.31
N PRO A 162 -19.67 -7.20 -25.22
CA PRO A 162 -20.54 -6.16 -25.78
C PRO A 162 -21.45 -5.50 -24.77
N ASN A 163 -21.79 -6.20 -23.68
CA ASN A 163 -22.63 -5.70 -22.58
C ASN A 163 -21.83 -5.05 -21.44
N LEU A 164 -20.53 -4.84 -21.61
CA LEU A 164 -19.64 -4.25 -20.62
C LEU A 164 -19.81 -4.89 -19.21
N THR A 165 -19.81 -6.22 -19.17
CA THR A 165 -19.98 -6.95 -17.91
C THR A 165 -18.68 -6.92 -17.10
N TYR A 166 -18.77 -6.63 -15.80
CA TYR A 166 -17.63 -6.69 -14.90
C TYR A 166 -17.09 -8.13 -14.81
N SER A 167 -15.82 -8.30 -15.11
CA SER A 167 -15.19 -9.62 -15.24
C SER A 167 -14.61 -10.15 -13.91
N GLY A 168 -14.77 -9.43 -12.79
CA GLY A 168 -14.11 -9.71 -11.52
C GLY A 168 -12.62 -9.35 -11.49
N TRP A 169 -12.04 -8.95 -12.64
CA TRP A 169 -10.64 -8.52 -12.73
C TRP A 169 -10.49 -7.03 -12.51
N GLN A 170 -9.36 -6.67 -11.93
CA GLN A 170 -9.04 -5.29 -11.60
C GLN A 170 -7.64 -4.97 -12.12
N ARG A 171 -7.45 -3.72 -12.55
CA ARG A 171 -6.15 -3.17 -12.94
C ARG A 171 -5.72 -2.19 -11.89
N THR A 172 -4.44 -2.20 -11.55
CA THR A 172 -3.87 -1.28 -10.57
C THR A 172 -2.91 -0.33 -11.24
N SER A 173 -2.91 0.92 -10.80
CA SER A 173 -1.80 1.83 -11.02
C SER A 173 -0.93 1.92 -9.76
N LEU A 174 0.32 2.32 -9.95
CA LEU A 174 1.31 2.53 -8.90
C LEU A 174 1.75 3.97 -8.93
N THR A 175 1.83 4.59 -7.76
CA THR A 175 2.30 5.96 -7.58
C THR A 175 3.27 6.05 -6.40
N SER A 176 3.90 7.20 -6.21
CA SER A 176 4.66 7.45 -4.98
C SER A 176 3.76 7.91 -3.85
N PRO A 177 4.10 7.61 -2.58
CA PRO A 177 3.36 8.14 -1.44
C PRO A 177 3.32 9.67 -1.41
N ASP A 178 4.40 10.32 -1.87
CA ASP A 178 4.49 11.78 -1.90
C ASP A 178 3.49 12.40 -2.90
N GLN A 179 3.21 11.71 -4.02
CA GLN A 179 2.16 12.11 -4.95
C GLN A 179 0.75 11.80 -4.45
N LEU A 180 0.58 10.66 -3.76
CA LEU A 180 -0.72 10.28 -3.23
C LEU A 180 -1.16 11.16 -2.05
N PHE A 181 -0.21 11.52 -1.17
CA PHE A 181 -0.47 12.23 0.10
C PHE A 181 0.16 13.61 0.17
N GLY A 182 0.88 14.05 -0.87
CA GLY A 182 1.57 15.33 -0.90
C GLY A 182 0.61 16.52 -0.95
N ALA A 183 1.08 17.68 -0.45
CA ALA A 183 0.33 18.93 -0.38
C ALA A 183 -0.10 19.52 -1.76
N GLU A 184 0.48 19.00 -2.86
CA GLU A 184 0.25 19.48 -4.22
C GLU A 184 -0.80 18.64 -5.00
N ARG A 185 -1.60 17.80 -4.34
CA ARG A 185 -2.70 17.16 -5.03
C ARG A 185 -3.69 18.24 -5.47
N PRO A 186 -3.94 18.42 -6.79
CA PRO A 186 -4.86 19.45 -7.25
C PRO A 186 -6.21 19.26 -6.56
N GLU A 187 -6.76 20.31 -5.97
CA GLU A 187 -8.07 20.32 -5.27
C GLU A 187 -9.23 19.75 -6.12
N ALA A 188 -9.04 19.69 -7.44
CA ALA A 188 -10.05 19.23 -8.39
C ALA A 188 -10.40 17.74 -8.33
N SER A 189 -9.57 16.88 -7.71
CA SER A 189 -9.81 15.43 -7.70
C SER A 189 -10.37 14.86 -6.39
N ALA A 190 -10.38 15.65 -5.31
CA ALA A 190 -10.97 15.22 -4.05
C ALA A 190 -12.49 15.51 -4.03
N PRO A 191 -13.35 14.52 -3.69
CA PRO A 191 -14.79 14.76 -3.52
C PRO A 191 -15.04 15.82 -2.45
N ALA A 192 -16.10 16.61 -2.61
CA ALA A 192 -16.42 17.75 -1.72
C ALA A 192 -16.48 17.39 -0.23
N TRP A 193 -16.91 16.17 0.11
CA TRP A 193 -16.97 15.68 1.49
C TRP A 193 -15.58 15.41 2.08
N ALA A 194 -14.58 15.00 1.28
CA ALA A 194 -13.21 14.78 1.73
C ALA A 194 -12.58 16.11 2.18
N ARG A 195 -12.84 17.20 1.45
CA ARG A 195 -12.40 18.55 1.80
C ARG A 195 -13.02 19.09 3.10
N MET A 196 -14.27 18.74 3.38
CA MET A 196 -14.93 19.08 4.65
C MET A 196 -14.32 18.33 5.84
N PHE A 197 -13.83 17.11 5.63
CA PHE A 197 -13.23 16.28 6.67
C PHE A 197 -11.81 16.76 7.01
N GLU A 198 -11.02 17.16 6.00
CA GLU A 198 -9.68 17.75 6.18
C GLU A 198 -9.72 19.06 6.98
N ALA A 199 -10.73 19.89 6.75
CA ALA A 199 -10.93 21.11 7.51
C ALA A 199 -11.27 20.88 9.00
N GLN A 200 -11.83 19.72 9.34
CA GLN A 200 -12.17 19.37 10.73
C GLN A 200 -11.07 18.58 11.45
N THR A 201 -10.20 17.87 10.74
CA THR A 201 -9.18 16.99 11.34
C THR A 201 -7.76 17.57 11.36
N GLY A 202 -7.54 18.72 10.72
CA GLY A 202 -6.25 19.42 10.76
C GLY A 202 -5.08 18.64 10.18
N SER A 203 -5.33 17.71 9.24
CA SER A 203 -4.31 16.84 8.65
C SER A 203 -3.47 17.54 7.56
N GLY A 204 -2.97 18.73 7.86
CA GLY A 204 -1.85 19.33 7.15
C GLY A 204 -0.59 18.51 7.42
N GLY A 205 0.20 18.21 6.36
CA GLY A 205 1.33 17.33 6.38
C GLY A 205 2.40 17.60 7.44
N GLU A 206 2.17 17.20 8.67
CA GLU A 206 3.16 17.24 9.74
C GLU A 206 4.25 16.23 9.48
N SER A 207 5.51 16.68 9.50
CA SER A 207 6.66 15.80 9.56
C SER A 207 6.57 14.98 10.84
N ILE A 208 6.84 13.66 10.74
CA ILE A 208 6.89 12.82 11.94
C ILE A 208 8.09 13.23 12.78
N ASP A 209 7.82 13.86 13.92
CA ASP A 209 8.83 14.28 14.89
C ASP A 209 9.17 13.13 15.86
N CYS A 210 9.71 12.03 15.29
CA CYS A 210 10.22 10.92 16.07
C CYS A 210 11.25 10.10 15.26
N SER A 211 12.10 9.38 16.00
CA SER A 211 13.11 8.51 15.38
C SER A 211 12.44 7.33 14.61
N PRO A 212 13.17 6.72 13.66
CA PRO A 212 12.67 5.53 12.96
C PRO A 212 12.29 4.38 13.91
N GLU A 213 13.08 4.14 14.94
CA GLU A 213 12.80 3.08 15.91
C GLU A 213 11.58 3.40 16.78
N GLU A 214 11.39 4.65 17.16
CA GLU A 214 10.14 5.09 17.84
C GLU A 214 8.92 4.91 16.93
N SER A 215 9.04 5.20 15.64
CA SER A 215 7.96 4.93 14.68
C SER A 215 7.61 3.45 14.63
N ARG A 216 8.62 2.57 14.62
CA ARG A 216 8.41 1.13 14.68
C ARG A 216 7.71 0.70 15.97
N GLN A 217 8.17 1.18 17.11
CA GLN A 217 7.57 0.84 18.41
C GLN A 217 6.12 1.33 18.51
N ARG A 218 5.82 2.53 18.01
CA ARG A 218 4.45 3.05 17.95
C ARG A 218 3.54 2.15 17.13
N ILE A 219 3.99 1.69 15.93
CA ILE A 219 3.23 0.77 15.09
C ILE A 219 2.96 -0.54 15.84
N ILE A 220 3.98 -1.16 16.45
CA ILE A 220 3.85 -2.43 17.17
C ILE A 220 2.87 -2.28 18.33
N SER A 221 3.06 -1.26 19.17
CA SER A 221 2.21 -0.99 20.32
C SER A 221 0.76 -0.72 19.91
N HIS A 222 0.55 0.05 18.85
CA HIS A 222 -0.80 0.30 18.32
C HIS A 222 -1.50 -0.98 17.87
N ILE A 223 -0.80 -1.83 17.10
CA ILE A 223 -1.37 -3.10 16.66
C ILE A 223 -1.70 -3.99 17.85
N GLN A 224 -0.88 -4.03 18.88
CA GLN A 224 -1.14 -4.79 20.11
C GLN A 224 -2.36 -4.27 20.89
N VAL A 225 -2.57 -2.95 20.93
CA VAL A 225 -3.78 -2.36 21.51
C VAL A 225 -5.03 -2.78 20.73
N MET A 226 -4.94 -2.77 19.39
CA MET A 226 -6.05 -3.14 18.51
C MET A 226 -6.28 -4.65 18.39
N THR A 227 -5.25 -5.44 18.68
CA THR A 227 -5.25 -6.90 18.60
C THR A 227 -4.39 -7.45 19.73
N PRO A 228 -4.95 -7.56 20.96
CA PRO A 228 -4.17 -7.96 22.16
C PRO A 228 -3.47 -9.31 22.06
N GLU A 229 -3.99 -10.21 21.20
CA GLU A 229 -3.40 -11.54 20.97
C GLU A 229 -2.19 -11.50 20.01
N ALA A 230 -1.85 -10.33 19.46
CA ALA A 230 -0.73 -10.19 18.54
C ALA A 230 0.62 -10.35 19.28
N ALA A 231 1.26 -11.49 19.08
CA ALA A 231 2.57 -11.76 19.67
C ALA A 231 3.65 -10.81 19.06
N THR A 232 4.44 -10.19 19.94
CA THR A 232 5.46 -9.19 19.57
C THR A 232 6.48 -9.74 18.57
N ASP A 233 6.94 -10.98 18.75
CA ASP A 233 7.90 -11.64 17.86
C ASP A 233 7.37 -11.82 16.43
N LYS A 234 6.06 -12.04 16.28
CA LYS A 234 5.40 -12.11 14.97
C LYS A 234 5.29 -10.74 14.32
N LEU A 235 4.95 -9.69 15.10
CA LEU A 235 4.88 -8.31 14.61
C LEU A 235 6.25 -7.82 14.14
N ILE A 236 7.30 -8.04 14.91
CA ILE A 236 8.68 -7.66 14.57
C ILE A 236 9.12 -8.24 13.21
N LYS A 237 8.63 -9.42 12.83
CA LYS A 237 8.99 -10.08 11.56
C LYS A 237 8.29 -9.50 10.33
N ILE A 238 7.14 -8.86 10.51
CA ILE A 238 6.30 -8.39 9.39
C ILE A 238 6.23 -6.88 9.28
N ILE A 239 6.53 -6.13 10.35
CA ILE A 239 6.70 -4.68 10.37
C ILE A 239 8.16 -4.32 10.07
#